data_1a9d7afead9317cd7c9e62c218ca6f9f
#
_entry.id   1a9d7afead9317cd7c9e62c218ca6f9f
#
_cell.length_a   1.000
_cell.length_b   1.000
_cell.length_c   1.000
_cell.angle_alpha   90.00
_cell.angle_beta   90.00
_cell.angle_gamma   90.00
#
_symmetry.space_group_name_H-M   'P 1'
#
loop_
_entity.id
_entity.type
_entity.pdbx_description
1 polymer ?
#
loop_
_entity_poly.entity_id
_entity_poly.type
_entity_poly.pdbx_seq_one_letter_code
_entity_poly.pdbx_strand_id
1 'polypeptide(L)'
;MASFESNSARARDRDKFKEWISDVSEAQKEATFIRWLSANGAKFDECVELRSYGDEVRGVHATRNLQSEEILIEVPLQCLITVEMGKATDVGLAVLEAELELDAPKHVFLMLFVLLDRRNTSSFFAPYYDMLPSTLSNMPIFWDALELEWLQGSHLLTQIEERKRAIKNDYEAICGIWPTFVDTCTLEEFKWARMCVCSRNFGVVVNGVRTSAMVPYADMLNHFRPRETKWTYDNARGAFTITSLEKIGAGAQIYDSYGQKCNHRFLLNYGFAVEDNKEPDGFCPNEAALLLRLSPDDALA
;
A
#
# COMPACT_ATOMS: atom_id res chain seq x y z
N MET A 1 -34.04 3.92 20.09
CA MET A 1 -34.24 4.43 18.71
C MET A 1 -32.91 4.85 18.02
N ALA A 2 -31.76 4.81 18.69
CA ALA A 2 -30.47 5.20 18.11
C ALA A 2 -29.73 4.09 17.33
N SER A 3 -30.19 2.84 17.34
CA SER A 3 -29.51 1.70 16.69
C SER A 3 -29.91 1.43 15.24
N PHE A 4 -31.00 2.04 14.74
CA PHE A 4 -31.48 1.80 13.38
C PHE A 4 -30.87 2.78 12.34
N GLU A 5 -30.46 3.98 12.74
CA GLU A 5 -29.88 4.96 11.83
C GLU A 5 -28.41 4.65 11.47
N SER A 6 -27.65 4.02 12.38
CA SER A 6 -26.25 3.66 12.12
C SER A 6 -26.09 2.55 11.07
N ASN A 7 -27.04 1.63 10.97
CA ASN A 7 -27.02 0.55 10.00
C ASN A 7 -27.38 1.00 8.58
N SER A 8 -28.23 2.02 8.44
CA SER A 8 -28.64 2.55 7.12
C SER A 8 -27.57 3.43 6.50
N ALA A 9 -26.77 4.13 7.30
CA ALA A 9 -25.61 4.90 6.82
C ALA A 9 -24.47 3.95 6.36
N ARG A 10 -24.17 2.91 7.16
CA ARG A 10 -23.17 1.89 6.80
C ARG A 10 -23.54 1.09 5.54
N ALA A 11 -24.83 0.81 5.34
CA ALA A 11 -25.29 0.15 4.11
C ALA A 11 -25.14 1.06 2.89
N ARG A 12 -25.44 2.35 3.01
CA ARG A 12 -25.27 3.34 1.93
C ARG A 12 -23.80 3.58 1.57
N ASP A 13 -22.89 3.56 2.55
CA ASP A 13 -21.45 3.67 2.30
C ASP A 13 -20.90 2.40 1.63
N ARG A 14 -21.37 1.21 2.02
CA ARG A 14 -21.02 -0.05 1.35
C ARG A 14 -21.53 -0.11 -0.10
N ASP A 15 -22.71 0.42 -0.36
CA ASP A 15 -23.27 0.42 -1.72
C ASP A 15 -22.58 1.43 -2.63
N LYS A 16 -22.21 2.62 -2.15
CA LYS A 16 -21.37 3.55 -2.89
C LYS A 16 -19.97 3.00 -3.18
N PHE A 17 -19.40 2.21 -2.25
CA PHE A 17 -18.12 1.55 -2.48
C PHE A 17 -18.23 0.43 -3.52
N LYS A 18 -19.37 -0.24 -3.63
CA LYS A 18 -19.66 -1.28 -4.66
C LYS A 18 -19.84 -0.71 -6.07
N GLU A 19 -20.32 0.52 -6.23
CA GLU A 19 -20.41 1.18 -7.54
C GLU A 19 -19.04 1.40 -8.21
N TRP A 20 -17.93 1.22 -7.47
CA TRP A 20 -16.57 1.28 -8.00
C TRP A 20 -16.07 -0.02 -8.64
N ILE A 21 -16.77 -1.13 -8.44
CA ILE A 21 -16.37 -2.42 -9.01
C ILE A 21 -16.90 -2.47 -10.43
N SER A 22 -16.00 -2.40 -11.42
CA SER A 22 -16.37 -2.64 -12.81
C SER A 22 -16.82 -4.10 -12.98
N ASP A 23 -17.85 -4.37 -13.78
CA ASP A 23 -18.31 -5.71 -14.18
C ASP A 23 -17.30 -6.50 -15.04
N VAL A 24 -16.08 -5.98 -15.17
CA VAL A 24 -15.00 -6.55 -15.97
C VAL A 24 -14.32 -7.68 -15.19
N SER A 25 -14.12 -8.83 -15.82
CA SER A 25 -13.45 -9.98 -15.19
C SER A 25 -12.01 -9.63 -14.78
N GLU A 26 -11.49 -10.29 -13.71
CA GLU A 26 -10.10 -10.11 -13.22
C GLU A 26 -9.08 -10.33 -14.35
N ALA A 27 -9.26 -11.37 -15.18
CA ALA A 27 -8.38 -11.63 -16.33
C ALA A 27 -8.38 -10.48 -17.36
N GLN A 28 -9.51 -9.80 -17.51
CA GLN A 28 -9.65 -8.69 -18.46
C GLN A 28 -9.02 -7.40 -17.90
N LYS A 29 -9.12 -7.16 -16.60
CA LYS A 29 -8.41 -6.08 -15.90
C LYS A 29 -6.91 -6.26 -16.02
N GLU A 30 -6.42 -7.48 -15.73
CA GLU A 30 -5.01 -7.82 -15.85
C GLU A 30 -4.49 -7.61 -17.28
N ALA A 31 -5.19 -8.14 -18.29
CA ALA A 31 -4.80 -7.96 -19.70
C ALA A 31 -4.77 -6.48 -20.11
N THR A 32 -5.69 -5.66 -19.59
CA THR A 32 -5.73 -4.21 -19.85
C THR A 32 -4.55 -3.51 -19.19
N PHE A 33 -4.25 -3.86 -17.94
CA PHE A 33 -3.13 -3.33 -17.17
C PHE A 33 -1.77 -3.66 -17.83
N ILE A 34 -1.54 -4.92 -18.20
CA ILE A 34 -0.33 -5.36 -18.89
C ILE A 34 -0.14 -4.59 -20.20
N ARG A 35 -1.19 -4.50 -21.01
CA ARG A 35 -1.17 -3.78 -22.29
C ARG A 35 -0.85 -2.29 -22.08
N TRP A 36 -1.45 -1.66 -21.06
CA TRP A 36 -1.17 -0.27 -20.73
C TRP A 36 0.28 -0.05 -20.35
N LEU A 37 0.85 -0.88 -19.49
CA LEU A 37 2.25 -0.78 -19.08
C LEU A 37 3.21 -0.97 -20.28
N SER A 38 3.01 -2.02 -21.07
CA SER A 38 3.86 -2.31 -22.24
C SER A 38 3.77 -1.20 -23.28
N ALA A 39 2.58 -0.66 -23.55
CA ALA A 39 2.38 0.48 -24.46
C ALA A 39 3.07 1.75 -23.99
N ASN A 40 3.33 1.89 -22.68
CA ASN A 40 4.02 3.03 -22.09
C ASN A 40 5.51 2.72 -21.77
N GLY A 41 6.07 1.67 -22.34
CA GLY A 41 7.51 1.38 -22.33
C GLY A 41 8.00 0.59 -21.13
N ALA A 42 7.12 0.03 -20.31
CA ALA A 42 7.53 -0.92 -19.27
C ALA A 42 8.03 -2.22 -19.92
N LYS A 43 9.04 -2.85 -19.30
CA LYS A 43 9.63 -4.10 -19.76
C LYS A 43 9.58 -5.13 -18.63
N PHE A 44 8.89 -6.23 -18.85
CA PHE A 44 8.71 -7.32 -17.87
C PHE A 44 8.24 -8.63 -18.53
N ASP A 45 7.52 -8.57 -19.62
CA ASP A 45 6.78 -9.66 -20.27
C ASP A 45 7.63 -10.79 -20.85
N GLU A 46 8.92 -10.56 -21.05
CA GLU A 46 9.84 -11.59 -21.54
C GLU A 46 10.31 -12.56 -20.45
N CYS A 47 10.22 -12.18 -19.19
CA CYS A 47 10.79 -12.96 -18.10
C CYS A 47 9.85 -13.19 -16.92
N VAL A 48 8.74 -12.45 -16.81
CA VAL A 48 7.81 -12.56 -15.70
C VAL A 48 6.36 -12.49 -16.15
N GLU A 49 5.47 -13.12 -15.39
CA GLU A 49 4.02 -13.06 -15.59
C GLU A 49 3.30 -12.89 -14.25
N LEU A 50 2.12 -12.27 -14.26
CA LEU A 50 1.21 -12.30 -13.12
C LEU A 50 0.47 -13.63 -13.10
N ARG A 51 0.27 -14.20 -11.90
CA ARG A 51 -0.64 -15.33 -11.68
C ARG A 51 -1.62 -14.97 -10.59
N SER A 52 -2.90 -15.10 -10.90
CA SER A 52 -3.98 -14.95 -9.93
C SER A 52 -4.22 -16.28 -9.24
N TYR A 53 -4.49 -16.24 -7.93
CA TYR A 53 -4.85 -17.39 -7.10
C TYR A 53 -6.32 -17.37 -6.66
N GLY A 54 -7.07 -16.38 -7.14
CA GLY A 54 -8.44 -16.06 -6.71
C GLY A 54 -8.50 -14.98 -5.63
N ASP A 55 -9.68 -14.44 -5.40
CA ASP A 55 -9.97 -13.45 -4.35
C ASP A 55 -8.99 -12.25 -4.33
N GLU A 56 -8.64 -11.73 -5.51
CA GLU A 56 -7.65 -10.64 -5.71
C GLU A 56 -6.23 -10.98 -5.23
N VAL A 57 -5.95 -12.23 -4.81
CA VAL A 57 -4.62 -12.70 -4.44
C VAL A 57 -3.83 -13.05 -5.69
N ARG A 58 -2.63 -12.53 -5.81
CA ARG A 58 -1.77 -12.73 -6.98
C ARG A 58 -0.29 -12.71 -6.61
N GLY A 59 0.54 -13.15 -7.56
CA GLY A 59 2.00 -13.11 -7.44
C GLY A 59 2.66 -13.00 -8.80
N VAL A 60 3.90 -12.56 -8.81
CA VAL A 60 4.74 -12.47 -10.00
C VAL A 60 5.57 -13.75 -10.12
N HIS A 61 5.56 -14.39 -11.30
CA HIS A 61 6.25 -15.65 -11.55
C HIS A 61 7.23 -15.54 -12.71
N ALA A 62 8.32 -16.30 -12.63
CA ALA A 62 9.29 -16.41 -13.70
C ALA A 62 8.72 -17.24 -14.87
N THR A 63 8.76 -16.72 -16.11
CA THR A 63 8.34 -17.45 -17.32
C THR A 63 9.43 -18.38 -17.84
N ARG A 64 10.70 -18.09 -17.47
CA ARG A 64 11.90 -18.86 -17.81
C ARG A 64 12.88 -18.88 -16.64
N ASN A 65 13.98 -19.61 -16.79
CA ASN A 65 15.08 -19.52 -15.83
C ASN A 65 15.72 -18.12 -15.90
N LEU A 66 15.81 -17.45 -14.74
CA LEU A 66 16.40 -16.13 -14.59
C LEU A 66 17.80 -16.25 -13.99
N GLN A 67 18.69 -15.34 -14.40
CA GLN A 67 20.05 -15.29 -13.88
C GLN A 67 20.17 -14.28 -12.73
N SER A 68 21.20 -14.44 -11.89
CA SER A 68 21.58 -13.42 -10.93
C SER A 68 21.97 -12.12 -11.64
N GLU A 69 21.64 -10.97 -11.03
CA GLU A 69 21.89 -9.61 -11.56
C GLU A 69 21.12 -9.29 -12.86
N GLU A 70 20.10 -10.07 -13.18
CA GLU A 70 19.22 -9.81 -14.32
C GLU A 70 18.12 -8.81 -13.94
N ILE A 71 17.90 -7.79 -14.80
CA ILE A 71 16.77 -6.86 -14.63
C ILE A 71 15.50 -7.57 -15.10
N LEU A 72 14.56 -7.75 -14.18
CA LEU A 72 13.32 -8.49 -14.41
C LEU A 72 12.16 -7.57 -14.80
N ILE A 73 12.12 -6.39 -14.19
CA ILE A 73 11.04 -5.42 -14.35
C ILE A 73 11.68 -4.03 -14.49
N GLU A 74 11.24 -3.29 -15.51
CA GLU A 74 11.60 -1.90 -15.74
C GLU A 74 10.32 -1.09 -15.96
N VAL A 75 10.02 -0.14 -15.06
CA VAL A 75 8.81 0.70 -15.13
C VAL A 75 9.22 2.15 -15.30
N PRO A 76 8.91 2.79 -16.45
CA PRO A 76 9.27 4.18 -16.72
C PRO A 76 8.61 5.15 -15.71
N LEU A 77 9.28 6.28 -15.45
CA LEU A 77 8.81 7.31 -14.50
C LEU A 77 7.37 7.76 -14.77
N GLN A 78 6.98 7.88 -16.03
CA GLN A 78 5.62 8.30 -16.41
C GLN A 78 4.52 7.33 -15.93
N CYS A 79 4.87 6.06 -15.66
CA CYS A 79 3.95 5.06 -15.13
C CYS A 79 3.93 5.02 -13.60
N LEU A 80 4.75 5.79 -12.91
CA LEU A 80 4.78 5.88 -11.45
C LEU A 80 3.81 6.97 -10.96
N ILE A 81 3.10 6.70 -9.88
CA ILE A 81 2.39 7.74 -9.13
C ILE A 81 3.34 8.27 -8.05
N THR A 82 3.70 9.55 -8.13
CA THR A 82 4.70 10.18 -7.25
C THR A 82 4.06 11.15 -6.25
N VAL A 83 4.79 11.46 -5.18
CA VAL A 83 4.39 12.47 -4.19
C VAL A 83 4.15 13.83 -4.85
N GLU A 84 4.96 14.18 -5.84
CA GLU A 84 4.87 15.46 -6.56
C GLU A 84 3.55 15.60 -7.32
N MET A 85 3.00 14.51 -7.85
CA MET A 85 1.69 14.53 -8.49
C MET A 85 0.57 14.87 -7.49
N GLY A 86 0.65 14.31 -6.29
CA GLY A 86 -0.30 14.64 -5.22
C GLY A 86 -0.18 16.08 -4.73
N LYS A 87 1.04 16.60 -4.61
CA LYS A 87 1.28 18.01 -4.28
C LYS A 87 0.75 18.97 -5.34
N ALA A 88 0.73 18.56 -6.60
CA ALA A 88 0.25 19.37 -7.72
C ALA A 88 -1.27 19.38 -7.86
N THR A 89 -2.02 18.59 -7.10
CA THR A 89 -3.49 18.68 -7.04
C THR A 89 -3.92 19.95 -6.31
N ASP A 90 -5.12 20.49 -6.61
CA ASP A 90 -5.63 21.68 -5.93
C ASP A 90 -5.69 21.50 -4.41
N VAL A 91 -6.15 20.34 -3.95
CA VAL A 91 -6.14 19.99 -2.51
C VAL A 91 -4.72 19.88 -1.98
N GLY A 92 -3.79 19.30 -2.75
CA GLY A 92 -2.39 19.18 -2.38
C GLY A 92 -1.71 20.55 -2.23
N LEU A 93 -2.00 21.48 -3.13
CA LEU A 93 -1.53 22.88 -3.04
C LEU A 93 -2.08 23.57 -1.79
N ALA A 94 -3.38 23.40 -1.51
CA ALA A 94 -4.00 23.95 -0.31
C ALA A 94 -3.39 23.39 0.99
N VAL A 95 -3.06 22.08 1.02
CA VAL A 95 -2.35 21.43 2.14
C VAL A 95 -0.97 22.07 2.36
N LEU A 96 -0.23 22.33 1.27
CA LEU A 96 1.09 22.98 1.35
C LEU A 96 0.98 24.44 1.78
N GLU A 97 0.02 25.18 1.25
CA GLU A 97 -0.21 26.61 1.59
C GLU A 97 -0.63 26.79 3.06
N ALA A 98 -1.44 25.86 3.57
CA ALA A 98 -1.88 25.86 4.97
C ALA A 98 -0.83 25.29 5.95
N GLU A 99 0.31 24.82 5.46
CA GLU A 99 1.38 24.20 6.25
C GLU A 99 0.86 23.11 7.22
N LEU A 100 -0.09 22.27 6.77
CA LEU A 100 -0.69 21.26 7.63
C LEU A 100 0.34 20.25 8.12
N GLU A 101 0.39 20.03 9.42
CA GLU A 101 1.12 18.93 10.03
C GLU A 101 0.32 17.63 9.89
N LEU A 102 0.80 16.71 9.05
CA LEU A 102 0.18 15.43 8.75
C LEU A 102 1.02 14.27 9.32
N ASP A 103 0.37 13.18 9.76
CA ASP A 103 1.05 12.00 10.32
C ASP A 103 2.05 11.36 9.34
N ALA A 104 1.72 11.31 8.06
CA ALA A 104 2.61 10.76 7.04
C ALA A 104 2.49 11.55 5.73
N PRO A 105 3.11 12.74 5.62
CA PRO A 105 2.88 13.69 4.52
C PRO A 105 3.06 13.07 3.13
N LYS A 106 4.11 12.26 2.90
CA LYS A 106 4.34 11.60 1.61
C LYS A 106 3.21 10.64 1.24
N HIS A 107 2.69 9.89 2.20
CA HIS A 107 1.55 9.00 1.97
C HIS A 107 0.30 9.82 1.65
N VAL A 108 0.04 10.89 2.38
CA VAL A 108 -1.15 11.73 2.15
C VAL A 108 -1.14 12.32 0.75
N PHE A 109 -0.01 12.84 0.25
CA PHE A 109 0.04 13.35 -1.13
C PHE A 109 -0.19 12.25 -2.17
N LEU A 110 0.38 11.04 -1.99
CA LEU A 110 0.08 9.89 -2.86
C LEU A 110 -1.41 9.52 -2.80
N MET A 111 -2.00 9.51 -1.60
CA MET A 111 -3.42 9.24 -1.40
C MET A 111 -4.32 10.26 -2.08
N LEU A 112 -4.02 11.56 -1.93
CA LEU A 112 -4.77 12.64 -2.57
C LEU A 112 -4.80 12.45 -4.08
N PHE A 113 -3.65 12.16 -4.71
CA PHE A 113 -3.62 11.89 -6.13
C PHE A 113 -4.49 10.68 -6.49
N VAL A 114 -4.29 9.54 -5.83
CA VAL A 114 -5.06 8.32 -6.11
C VAL A 114 -6.56 8.54 -5.93
N LEU A 115 -6.99 9.19 -4.84
CA LEU A 115 -8.40 9.42 -4.53
C LEU A 115 -9.08 10.33 -5.54
N LEU A 116 -8.39 11.38 -5.99
CA LEU A 116 -8.95 12.36 -6.93
C LEU A 116 -8.90 11.83 -8.37
N ASP A 117 -7.76 11.32 -8.80
CA ASP A 117 -7.54 10.88 -10.18
C ASP A 117 -8.33 9.60 -10.52
N ARG A 118 -8.52 8.69 -9.56
CA ARG A 118 -9.35 7.49 -9.74
C ARG A 118 -10.80 7.80 -10.11
N ARG A 119 -11.30 8.99 -9.79
CA ARG A 119 -12.64 9.45 -10.17
C ARG A 119 -12.74 9.93 -11.60
N ASN A 120 -11.60 10.18 -12.23
CA ASN A 120 -11.53 10.53 -13.64
C ASN A 120 -11.57 9.25 -14.49
N THR A 121 -12.69 8.99 -15.15
CA THR A 121 -12.88 7.81 -16.01
C THR A 121 -11.92 7.76 -17.20
N SER A 122 -11.28 8.88 -17.54
CA SER A 122 -10.27 9.00 -18.59
C SER A 122 -8.84 9.09 -18.02
N SER A 123 -8.62 8.71 -16.75
CA SER A 123 -7.32 8.74 -16.15
C SER A 123 -6.32 7.86 -16.90
N PHE A 124 -5.11 8.37 -17.06
CA PHE A 124 -3.96 7.59 -17.55
C PHE A 124 -3.71 6.35 -16.69
N PHE A 125 -3.94 6.43 -15.39
CA PHE A 125 -3.72 5.35 -14.42
C PHE A 125 -4.93 4.44 -14.20
N ALA A 126 -6.04 4.63 -14.92
CA ALA A 126 -7.24 3.80 -14.74
C ALA A 126 -6.96 2.30 -14.77
N PRO A 127 -6.13 1.74 -15.70
CA PRO A 127 -5.81 0.33 -15.70
C PRO A 127 -5.06 -0.15 -14.43
N TYR A 128 -4.28 0.72 -13.80
CA TYR A 128 -3.63 0.39 -12.53
C TYR A 128 -4.61 0.45 -11.36
N TYR A 129 -5.51 1.42 -11.33
CA TYR A 129 -6.53 1.51 -10.28
C TYR A 129 -7.44 0.29 -10.25
N ASP A 130 -7.73 -0.30 -11.40
CA ASP A 130 -8.51 -1.54 -11.50
C ASP A 130 -7.78 -2.76 -10.91
N MET A 131 -6.45 -2.67 -10.77
CA MET A 131 -5.61 -3.71 -10.16
C MET A 131 -5.37 -3.49 -8.66
N LEU A 132 -5.73 -2.32 -8.11
CA LEU A 132 -5.63 -2.12 -6.66
C LEU A 132 -6.68 -2.96 -5.93
N PRO A 133 -6.41 -3.41 -4.69
CA PRO A 133 -7.37 -4.23 -3.96
C PRO A 133 -8.67 -3.46 -3.72
N SER A 134 -9.80 -4.10 -3.97
CA SER A 134 -11.12 -3.51 -3.74
C SER A 134 -11.38 -3.31 -2.25
N THR A 135 -10.85 -4.22 -1.41
CA THR A 135 -10.92 -4.17 0.04
C THR A 135 -9.56 -4.49 0.65
N LEU A 136 -9.38 -4.12 1.91
CA LEU A 136 -8.20 -4.44 2.72
C LEU A 136 -8.66 -5.07 4.06
N SER A 137 -9.66 -5.95 3.98
CA SER A 137 -10.29 -6.59 5.14
C SER A 137 -9.33 -7.43 5.97
N ASN A 138 -8.21 -7.88 5.39
CA ASN A 138 -7.14 -8.57 6.09
C ASN A 138 -6.31 -7.67 7.02
N MET A 139 -6.44 -6.35 6.92
CA MET A 139 -5.71 -5.40 7.77
C MET A 139 -6.51 -5.02 9.02
N PRO A 140 -5.93 -5.06 10.23
CA PRO A 140 -6.64 -4.87 11.49
C PRO A 140 -7.35 -3.53 11.66
N ILE A 141 -6.94 -2.52 10.90
CA ILE A 141 -7.60 -1.21 10.91
C ILE A 141 -9.07 -1.27 10.42
N PHE A 142 -9.41 -2.28 9.62
CA PHE A 142 -10.75 -2.52 9.07
C PHE A 142 -11.53 -3.58 9.85
N TRP A 143 -10.90 -4.25 10.82
CA TRP A 143 -11.53 -5.29 11.62
C TRP A 143 -12.63 -4.73 12.52
N ASP A 144 -13.66 -5.51 12.71
CA ASP A 144 -14.72 -5.21 13.66
C ASP A 144 -14.31 -5.52 15.12
N ALA A 145 -15.20 -5.27 16.05
CA ALA A 145 -14.90 -5.45 17.47
C ALA A 145 -14.62 -6.92 17.85
N LEU A 146 -15.29 -7.88 17.20
CA LEU A 146 -15.11 -9.30 17.47
C LEU A 146 -13.77 -9.79 16.92
N GLU A 147 -13.39 -9.35 15.73
CA GLU A 147 -12.09 -9.65 15.15
C GLU A 147 -10.95 -9.07 15.98
N LEU A 148 -11.11 -7.84 16.50
CA LEU A 148 -10.11 -7.20 17.36
C LEU A 148 -9.95 -7.88 18.73
N GLU A 149 -10.94 -8.65 19.21
CA GLU A 149 -10.81 -9.45 20.43
C GLU A 149 -9.68 -10.49 20.34
N TRP A 150 -9.34 -10.97 19.15
CA TRP A 150 -8.20 -11.88 18.90
C TRP A 150 -6.84 -11.26 19.26
N LEU A 151 -6.78 -9.94 19.33
CA LEU A 151 -5.59 -9.18 19.70
C LEU A 151 -5.58 -8.73 21.16
N GLN A 152 -6.53 -9.23 21.97
CA GLN A 152 -6.65 -8.83 23.38
C GLN A 152 -5.34 -9.09 24.15
N GLY A 153 -4.88 -8.08 24.89
CA GLY A 153 -3.60 -8.11 25.61
C GLY A 153 -2.38 -7.78 24.75
N SER A 154 -2.55 -7.61 23.43
CA SER A 154 -1.46 -7.19 22.54
C SER A 154 -1.35 -5.66 22.47
N HIS A 155 -0.11 -5.16 22.48
CA HIS A 155 0.19 -3.75 22.18
C HIS A 155 -0.32 -3.30 20.80
N LEU A 156 -0.56 -4.24 19.90
CA LEU A 156 -1.06 -3.95 18.56
C LEU A 156 -2.43 -3.24 18.59
N LEU A 157 -3.30 -3.54 19.57
CA LEU A 157 -4.57 -2.82 19.72
C LEU A 157 -4.37 -1.31 19.89
N THR A 158 -3.42 -0.91 20.72
CA THR A 158 -3.07 0.51 20.90
C THR A 158 -2.59 1.12 19.58
N GLN A 159 -1.73 0.44 18.85
CA GLN A 159 -1.21 0.91 17.56
C GLN A 159 -2.31 1.03 16.49
N ILE A 160 -3.29 0.12 16.49
CA ILE A 160 -4.45 0.19 15.59
C ILE A 160 -5.28 1.45 15.88
N GLU A 161 -5.59 1.72 17.14
CA GLU A 161 -6.39 2.89 17.53
C GLU A 161 -5.63 4.21 17.30
N GLU A 162 -4.32 4.23 17.54
CA GLU A 162 -3.46 5.37 17.19
C GLU A 162 -3.47 5.63 15.68
N ARG A 163 -3.37 4.57 14.87
CA ARG A 163 -3.42 4.69 13.41
C ARG A 163 -4.77 5.18 12.91
N LYS A 164 -5.88 4.66 13.45
CA LYS A 164 -7.24 5.12 13.12
C LYS A 164 -7.41 6.60 13.45
N ARG A 165 -6.91 7.03 14.62
CA ARG A 165 -6.96 8.43 15.06
C ARG A 165 -6.12 9.33 14.16
N ALA A 166 -4.88 8.94 13.84
CA ALA A 166 -4.00 9.71 12.97
C ALA A 166 -4.63 9.92 11.59
N ILE A 167 -5.18 8.87 10.98
CA ILE A 167 -5.87 8.97 9.68
C ILE A 167 -7.09 9.89 9.76
N LYS A 168 -7.88 9.78 10.83
CA LYS A 168 -9.04 10.63 11.04
C LYS A 168 -8.64 12.10 11.19
N ASN A 169 -7.60 12.39 11.97
CA ASN A 169 -7.08 13.74 12.16
C ASN A 169 -6.58 14.34 10.84
N ASP A 170 -5.81 13.58 10.04
CA ASP A 170 -5.36 14.03 8.71
C ASP A 170 -6.55 14.35 7.80
N TYR A 171 -7.58 13.49 7.79
CA TYR A 171 -8.81 13.70 7.02
C TYR A 171 -9.56 14.96 7.45
N GLU A 172 -9.79 15.13 8.76
CA GLU A 172 -10.49 16.29 9.31
C GLU A 172 -9.73 17.59 9.07
N ALA A 173 -8.39 17.57 9.17
CA ALA A 173 -7.56 18.72 8.87
C ALA A 173 -7.67 19.15 7.39
N ILE A 174 -7.67 18.18 6.45
CA ILE A 174 -7.86 18.46 5.03
C ILE A 174 -9.26 19.00 4.75
N CYS A 175 -10.31 18.41 5.35
CA CYS A 175 -11.68 18.91 5.22
C CYS A 175 -11.82 20.34 5.79
N GLY A 176 -11.04 20.68 6.81
CA GLY A 176 -11.03 22.02 7.42
C GLY A 176 -10.52 23.11 6.46
N ILE A 177 -9.52 22.80 5.64
CA ILE A 177 -8.96 23.76 4.65
C ILE A 177 -9.64 23.64 3.27
N TRP A 178 -10.25 22.48 2.96
CA TRP A 178 -10.93 22.20 1.71
C TRP A 178 -12.29 21.56 1.98
N PRO A 179 -13.31 22.35 2.36
CA PRO A 179 -14.60 21.83 2.84
C PRO A 179 -15.32 20.90 1.89
N THR A 180 -15.19 21.09 0.57
CA THR A 180 -15.79 20.22 -0.44
C THR A 180 -15.11 18.86 -0.58
N PHE A 181 -14.01 18.62 0.15
CA PHE A 181 -13.33 17.34 0.15
C PHE A 181 -14.22 16.21 0.73
N VAL A 182 -15.07 16.55 1.70
CA VAL A 182 -16.04 15.61 2.29
C VAL A 182 -17.06 15.09 1.25
N ASP A 183 -17.42 15.92 0.27
CA ASP A 183 -18.32 15.54 -0.82
C ASP A 183 -17.62 14.67 -1.87
N THR A 184 -16.29 14.82 -1.95
CA THR A 184 -15.45 14.09 -2.90
C THR A 184 -14.97 12.75 -2.34
N CYS A 185 -14.63 12.69 -1.06
CA CYS A 185 -13.96 11.55 -0.44
C CYS A 185 -14.49 11.31 0.97
N THR A 186 -14.97 10.11 1.22
CA THR A 186 -15.38 9.67 2.57
C THR A 186 -14.17 9.32 3.44
N LEU A 187 -14.34 9.32 4.75
CA LEU A 187 -13.30 8.86 5.68
C LEU A 187 -12.91 7.39 5.43
N GLU A 188 -13.84 6.53 5.02
CA GLU A 188 -13.55 5.12 4.72
C GLU A 188 -12.70 4.99 3.45
N GLU A 189 -12.96 5.76 2.41
CA GLU A 189 -12.11 5.83 1.21
C GLU A 189 -10.73 6.37 1.54
N PHE A 190 -10.64 7.36 2.43
CA PHE A 190 -9.37 7.92 2.89
C PHE A 190 -8.56 6.90 3.69
N LYS A 191 -9.19 6.10 4.57
CA LYS A 191 -8.56 4.97 5.27
C LYS A 191 -8.06 3.91 4.29
N TRP A 192 -8.90 3.53 3.30
CA TRP A 192 -8.51 2.59 2.27
C TRP A 192 -7.27 3.08 1.52
N ALA A 193 -7.28 4.32 1.04
CA ALA A 193 -6.15 4.89 0.33
C ALA A 193 -4.89 4.94 1.19
N ARG A 194 -5.02 5.27 2.50
CA ARG A 194 -3.89 5.27 3.44
C ARG A 194 -3.24 3.90 3.53
N MET A 195 -4.03 2.85 3.68
CA MET A 195 -3.50 1.50 3.83
C MET A 195 -3.02 0.92 2.49
N CYS A 196 -3.69 1.24 1.39
CA CYS A 196 -3.27 0.89 0.05
C CYS A 196 -1.89 1.50 -0.27
N VAL A 197 -1.72 2.80 -0.07
CA VAL A 197 -0.42 3.48 -0.26
C VAL A 197 0.63 2.95 0.73
N CYS A 198 0.29 2.76 2.00
CA CYS A 198 1.21 2.27 3.02
C CYS A 198 1.83 0.92 2.65
N SER A 199 1.03 0.02 2.08
CA SER A 199 1.47 -1.34 1.72
C SER A 199 2.16 -1.45 0.35
N ARG A 200 2.06 -0.41 -0.52
CA ARG A 200 2.45 -0.51 -1.93
C ARG A 200 3.44 0.54 -2.42
N ASN A 201 3.82 1.50 -1.57
CA ASN A 201 4.76 2.54 -1.99
C ASN A 201 6.22 2.11 -1.81
N PHE A 202 7.06 2.63 -2.68
CA PHE A 202 8.52 2.48 -2.66
C PHE A 202 9.17 3.82 -2.35
N GLY A 203 10.19 3.80 -1.48
CA GLY A 203 11.04 4.97 -1.24
C GLY A 203 12.09 5.07 -2.34
N VAL A 204 12.00 6.05 -3.22
CA VAL A 204 12.88 6.19 -4.39
C VAL A 204 13.71 7.48 -4.34
N VAL A 205 14.79 7.51 -5.13
CA VAL A 205 15.61 8.71 -5.34
C VAL A 205 15.55 9.06 -6.82
N VAL A 206 14.74 10.05 -7.17
CA VAL A 206 14.59 10.53 -8.56
C VAL A 206 15.38 11.82 -8.71
N ASN A 207 16.36 11.82 -9.62
CA ASN A 207 17.22 12.98 -9.88
C ASN A 207 17.85 13.59 -8.60
N GLY A 208 18.28 12.72 -7.68
CA GLY A 208 18.89 13.13 -6.40
C GLY A 208 17.89 13.52 -5.30
N VAL A 209 16.60 13.56 -5.59
CA VAL A 209 15.55 13.90 -4.62
C VAL A 209 14.93 12.64 -4.03
N ARG A 210 14.94 12.50 -2.70
CA ARG A 210 14.27 11.40 -1.99
C ARG A 210 12.77 11.64 -1.96
N THR A 211 12.01 10.75 -2.58
CA THR A 211 10.55 10.78 -2.61
C THR A 211 9.97 9.38 -2.36
N SER A 212 8.67 9.24 -2.51
CA SER A 212 7.98 7.95 -2.53
C SER A 212 7.11 7.87 -3.78
N ALA A 213 6.93 6.65 -4.28
CA ALA A 213 6.08 6.40 -5.43
C ALA A 213 5.33 5.08 -5.30
N MET A 214 4.14 5.00 -5.86
CA MET A 214 3.52 3.72 -6.20
C MET A 214 4.06 3.30 -7.56
N VAL A 215 4.49 2.05 -7.65
CA VAL A 215 5.13 1.50 -8.85
C VAL A 215 4.29 0.33 -9.35
N PRO A 216 3.46 0.55 -10.38
CA PRO A 216 2.62 -0.49 -10.95
C PRO A 216 3.45 -1.71 -11.38
N TYR A 217 2.91 -2.90 -11.21
CA TYR A 217 3.54 -4.19 -11.39
C TYR A 217 4.57 -4.56 -10.29
N ALA A 218 5.47 -3.67 -9.92
CA ALA A 218 6.45 -3.92 -8.87
C ALA A 218 5.77 -4.14 -7.49
N ASP A 219 4.67 -3.44 -7.23
CA ASP A 219 3.87 -3.58 -6.01
C ASP A 219 3.03 -4.87 -5.95
N MET A 220 3.14 -5.73 -6.97
CA MET A 220 2.48 -7.04 -7.04
C MET A 220 3.40 -8.19 -6.66
N LEU A 221 4.70 -7.93 -6.40
CA LEU A 221 5.59 -8.90 -5.80
C LEU A 221 5.23 -9.10 -4.33
N ASN A 222 5.12 -10.37 -3.92
CA ASN A 222 4.88 -10.72 -2.53
C ASN A 222 6.16 -10.67 -1.70
N HIS A 223 6.00 -10.70 -0.38
CA HIS A 223 7.12 -10.69 0.56
C HIS A 223 7.68 -12.08 0.81
N PHE A 224 9.00 -12.19 0.75
CA PHE A 224 9.74 -13.36 1.22
C PHE A 224 11.13 -12.95 1.77
N ARG A 225 11.72 -13.83 2.58
CA ARG A 225 13.10 -13.74 3.04
C ARG A 225 13.74 -15.14 3.04
N PRO A 226 15.03 -15.25 2.68
CA PRO A 226 15.98 -14.18 2.35
C PRO A 226 15.56 -13.37 1.13
N ARG A 227 16.11 -12.17 0.98
CA ARG A 227 15.82 -11.26 -0.12
C ARG A 227 16.30 -11.84 -1.46
N GLU A 228 15.39 -12.04 -2.39
CA GLU A 228 15.68 -12.60 -3.73
C GLU A 228 15.88 -11.53 -4.81
N THR A 229 15.32 -10.34 -4.58
CA THR A 229 15.39 -9.22 -5.53
C THR A 229 15.87 -7.94 -4.85
N LYS A 230 16.37 -7.01 -5.64
CA LYS A 230 16.62 -5.62 -5.25
C LYS A 230 15.91 -4.68 -6.21
N TRP A 231 15.50 -3.54 -5.71
CA TRP A 231 14.89 -2.50 -6.51
C TRP A 231 15.63 -1.17 -6.37
N THR A 232 15.56 -0.37 -7.42
CA THR A 232 16.08 0.99 -7.42
C THR A 232 15.39 1.82 -8.50
N TYR A 233 15.44 3.15 -8.37
CA TYR A 233 15.17 4.04 -9.49
C TYR A 233 16.49 4.35 -10.19
N ASP A 234 16.60 3.93 -11.43
CA ASP A 234 17.78 4.17 -12.27
C ASP A 234 17.57 5.46 -13.08
N ASN A 235 18.28 6.52 -12.68
CA ASN A 235 18.18 7.82 -13.34
C ASN A 235 18.67 7.80 -14.79
N ALA A 236 19.62 6.93 -15.13
CA ALA A 236 20.13 6.82 -16.51
C ALA A 236 19.10 6.16 -17.44
N ARG A 237 18.30 5.24 -16.91
CA ARG A 237 17.19 4.60 -17.62
C ARG A 237 15.90 5.43 -17.56
N GLY A 238 15.78 6.35 -16.61
CA GLY A 238 14.53 7.06 -16.33
C GLY A 238 13.42 6.12 -15.82
N ALA A 239 13.76 5.04 -15.13
CA ALA A 239 12.85 3.97 -14.78
C ALA A 239 13.14 3.37 -13.40
N PHE A 240 12.10 2.87 -12.75
CA PHE A 240 12.22 1.98 -11.60
C PHE A 240 12.54 0.56 -12.11
N THR A 241 13.48 -0.12 -11.46
CA THR A 241 13.93 -1.46 -11.85
C THR A 241 13.85 -2.43 -10.68
N ILE A 242 13.47 -3.68 -10.99
CA ILE A 242 13.66 -4.83 -10.11
C ILE A 242 14.69 -5.75 -10.75
N THR A 243 15.72 -6.09 -9.99
CA THR A 243 16.83 -6.95 -10.40
C THR A 243 16.88 -8.17 -9.51
N SER A 244 17.06 -9.36 -10.06
CA SER A 244 17.24 -10.57 -9.28
C SER A 244 18.64 -10.58 -8.60
N LEU A 245 18.71 -11.06 -7.38
CA LEU A 245 19.97 -11.25 -6.63
C LEU A 245 20.54 -12.65 -6.82
N GLU A 246 19.68 -13.60 -7.19
CA GLU A 246 20.03 -15.00 -7.35
C GLU A 246 19.35 -15.62 -8.59
N LYS A 247 19.65 -16.87 -8.87
CA LYS A 247 18.99 -17.61 -9.94
C LYS A 247 17.58 -18.04 -9.51
N ILE A 248 16.58 -17.75 -10.33
CA ILE A 248 15.19 -18.12 -10.09
C ILE A 248 14.75 -19.08 -11.19
N GLY A 249 14.19 -20.22 -10.81
CA GLY A 249 13.74 -21.24 -11.75
C GLY A 249 12.44 -20.85 -12.48
N ALA A 250 12.29 -21.33 -13.73
CA ALA A 250 11.04 -21.16 -14.47
C ALA A 250 9.83 -21.65 -13.67
N GLY A 251 8.75 -20.88 -13.66
CA GLY A 251 7.51 -21.16 -12.93
C GLY A 251 7.54 -20.80 -11.45
N ALA A 252 8.72 -20.51 -10.85
CA ALA A 252 8.82 -20.08 -9.46
C ALA A 252 8.24 -18.68 -9.26
N GLN A 253 7.63 -18.43 -8.10
CA GLN A 253 7.24 -17.08 -7.70
C GLN A 253 8.50 -16.25 -7.42
N ILE A 254 8.44 -14.99 -7.82
CA ILE A 254 9.48 -13.99 -7.57
C ILE A 254 9.01 -13.11 -6.41
N TYR A 255 9.87 -12.95 -5.42
CA TYR A 255 9.54 -12.21 -4.21
C TYR A 255 10.38 -10.93 -4.09
N ASP A 256 9.75 -9.90 -3.52
CA ASP A 256 10.46 -8.76 -2.94
C ASP A 256 10.59 -8.94 -1.42
N SER A 257 11.44 -8.16 -0.80
CA SER A 257 11.47 -8.04 0.65
C SER A 257 10.91 -6.70 1.10
N TYR A 258 9.80 -6.75 1.85
CA TYR A 258 9.22 -5.55 2.46
C TYR A 258 10.05 -5.01 3.63
N GLY A 259 11.24 -5.60 3.83
CA GLY A 259 12.22 -5.26 4.85
C GLY A 259 12.07 -6.07 6.14
N GLN A 260 13.04 -5.89 7.02
CA GLN A 260 13.10 -6.53 8.31
C GLN A 260 12.10 -5.86 9.27
N LYS A 261 10.99 -6.55 9.56
CA LYS A 261 9.89 -6.05 10.39
C LYS A 261 9.40 -7.14 11.34
N CYS A 262 8.95 -6.74 12.52
CA CYS A 262 8.21 -7.61 13.43
C CYS A 262 6.80 -7.94 12.88
N ASN A 263 6.21 -9.03 13.33
CA ASN A 263 4.91 -9.49 12.86
C ASN A 263 3.77 -8.50 13.12
N HIS A 264 3.80 -7.74 14.21
CA HIS A 264 2.77 -6.71 14.43
C HIS A 264 2.84 -5.60 13.36
N ARG A 265 4.03 -5.25 12.85
CA ARG A 265 4.18 -4.31 11.73
C ARG A 265 3.73 -4.90 10.40
N PHE A 266 4.00 -6.20 10.15
CA PHE A 266 3.48 -6.88 8.97
C PHE A 266 1.96 -6.93 9.00
N LEU A 267 1.36 -7.31 10.12
CA LEU A 267 -0.09 -7.38 10.25
C LEU A 267 -0.75 -5.99 10.13
N LEU A 268 -0.21 -4.99 10.83
CA LEU A 268 -0.77 -3.63 10.81
C LEU A 268 -0.72 -2.96 9.43
N ASN A 269 0.37 -3.15 8.68
CA ASN A 269 0.63 -2.39 7.46
C ASN A 269 0.38 -3.17 6.17
N TYR A 270 0.32 -4.52 6.25
CA TYR A 270 0.20 -5.38 5.06
C TYR A 270 -0.86 -6.47 5.22
N GLY A 271 -1.39 -6.69 6.42
CA GLY A 271 -2.47 -7.64 6.66
C GLY A 271 -2.03 -9.11 6.72
N PHE A 272 -0.76 -9.39 6.99
CA PHE A 272 -0.24 -10.76 7.17
C PHE A 272 0.78 -10.86 8.29
N ALA A 273 1.09 -12.07 8.72
CA ALA A 273 2.18 -12.39 9.63
C ALA A 273 3.07 -13.50 9.03
N VAL A 274 4.35 -13.50 9.37
CA VAL A 274 5.32 -14.52 8.95
C VAL A 274 5.46 -15.53 10.07
N GLU A 275 5.19 -16.83 9.81
CA GLU A 275 5.19 -17.89 10.82
C GLU A 275 6.55 -18.04 11.49
N ASP A 276 7.62 -18.20 10.72
CA ASP A 276 9.01 -18.21 11.22
C ASP A 276 9.72 -16.92 10.79
N ASN A 277 9.43 -15.82 11.52
CA ASN A 277 9.96 -14.50 11.21
C ASN A 277 11.42 -14.38 11.66
N LYS A 278 12.33 -15.11 11.01
CA LYS A 278 13.77 -15.09 11.26
C LYS A 278 14.56 -14.69 10.03
N GLU A 279 15.66 -14.01 10.27
CA GLU A 279 16.67 -13.74 9.25
C GLU A 279 17.58 -14.97 9.05
N PRO A 280 18.34 -15.04 7.94
CA PRO A 280 19.27 -16.15 7.69
C PRO A 280 20.33 -16.34 8.77
N ASP A 281 20.70 -15.28 9.50
CA ASP A 281 21.63 -15.32 10.64
C ASP A 281 20.97 -15.76 11.97
N GLY A 282 19.67 -16.06 11.95
CA GLY A 282 18.87 -16.46 13.11
C GLY A 282 18.26 -15.31 13.89
N PHE A 283 18.53 -14.07 13.54
CA PHE A 283 17.90 -12.91 14.18
C PHE A 283 16.38 -12.92 13.97
N CYS A 284 15.62 -12.78 15.06
CA CYS A 284 14.17 -12.64 15.03
C CYS A 284 13.78 -11.17 15.25
N PRO A 285 13.18 -10.49 14.25
CA PRO A 285 12.80 -9.08 14.40
C PRO A 285 11.50 -8.88 15.19
N ASN A 286 10.89 -9.95 15.71
CA ASN A 286 9.69 -9.82 16.54
C ASN A 286 10.04 -9.18 17.88
N GLU A 287 9.25 -8.19 18.27
CA GLU A 287 9.39 -7.39 19.49
C GLU A 287 8.11 -7.49 20.33
N ALA A 288 8.28 -7.39 21.65
CA ALA A 288 7.19 -7.24 22.61
C ALA A 288 7.43 -5.98 23.43
N ALA A 289 6.42 -5.11 23.52
CA ALA A 289 6.51 -3.94 24.40
C ALA A 289 6.30 -4.36 25.86
N LEU A 290 7.24 -4.01 26.72
CA LEU A 290 7.13 -4.17 28.17
C LEU A 290 6.87 -2.78 28.78
N LEU A 291 5.71 -2.63 29.43
CA LEU A 291 5.41 -1.44 30.21
C LEU A 291 5.92 -1.62 31.63
N LEU A 292 7.02 -0.96 31.94
CA LEU A 292 7.51 -0.89 33.32
C LEU A 292 6.90 0.33 34.02
N ARG A 293 6.27 0.10 35.17
CA ARG A 293 5.77 1.17 36.05
C ARG A 293 6.38 1.00 37.41
N LEU A 294 6.87 2.08 37.99
CA LEU A 294 7.16 2.12 39.41
C LEU A 294 5.85 2.11 40.18
N SER A 295 5.76 1.26 41.19
CA SER A 295 4.64 1.35 42.15
C SER A 295 4.75 2.66 42.91
N PRO A 296 3.64 3.34 43.25
CA PRO A 296 3.68 4.48 44.16
C PRO A 296 4.33 4.17 45.53
N ASP A 297 4.36 2.88 45.90
CA ASP A 297 4.94 2.38 47.14
C ASP A 297 6.41 1.93 46.95
N ASP A 298 6.99 2.09 45.78
CA ASP A 298 8.39 1.77 45.52
C ASP A 298 9.29 2.82 46.17
N ALA A 299 10.28 2.36 46.92
CA ALA A 299 11.21 3.26 47.61
C ALA A 299 12.08 4.13 46.65
N LEU A 300 12.02 3.85 45.35
CA LEU A 300 12.71 4.58 44.28
C LEU A 300 11.75 5.41 43.42
N ALA A 301 10.45 5.51 43.81
CA ALA A 301 9.44 6.31 43.12
C ALA A 301 9.55 7.80 43.43
#